data_205407aea982b3ea411ef641eb978e6c
#
_entry.id   205407aea982b3ea411ef641eb978e6c
#
_cell.length_a   1.000
_cell.length_b   1.000
_cell.length_c   1.000
_cell.angle_alpha   90.00
_cell.angle_beta   90.00
_cell.angle_gamma   90.00
#
_symmetry.space_group_name_H-M   'P 1'
#
loop_
_entity.id
_entity.type
_entity.pdbx_description
1 polymer ?
#
loop_
_entity_poly.entity_id
_entity_poly.type
_entity_poly.pdbx_seq_one_letter_code
_entity_poly.pdbx_strand_id
1 'polypeptide(L)'
;MSLKNSLNDSQHKFHRRMIVGFLNTLYKNLPKKELPESINSIIIIAQEKLGDAILLLPFLKALNDRFPGIAIDLCCTSYNRKIFEGISFIRNCVSYRPYNLRFSKLIRSEQYDVLYNPKSGPSSTFHHITNKVNANVKVCLNDSYNNPIYNVHLPNDNKKHIAENYCELLNNYGLSSPIENWLPKYFYEFPSTINDGEYVALNMSAGHQSR
;
A
#
# COMPACT_ATOMS: atom_id res chain seq x y z
N MET A 1 -8.66 -4.46 -28.84
CA MET A 1 -7.46 -4.34 -28.00
C MET A 1 -6.30 -4.96 -28.77
N SER A 2 -5.34 -4.17 -29.21
CA SER A 2 -4.32 -4.59 -30.20
C SER A 2 -3.35 -5.60 -29.59
N LEU A 3 -3.03 -6.66 -30.32
CA LEU A 3 -1.99 -7.67 -30.02
C LEU A 3 -0.64 -7.04 -29.58
N LYS A 4 -0.30 -5.86 -30.13
CA LYS A 4 0.88 -5.08 -29.72
C LYS A 4 0.86 -4.65 -28.25
N ASN A 5 -0.30 -4.30 -27.68
CA ASN A 5 -0.40 -3.86 -26.28
C ASN A 5 -0.27 -5.06 -25.31
N SER A 6 -0.78 -6.22 -25.72
CA SER A 6 -0.66 -7.47 -24.96
C SER A 6 0.80 -7.97 -24.92
N LEU A 7 1.50 -7.91 -26.05
CA LEU A 7 2.92 -8.31 -26.12
C LEU A 7 3.83 -7.37 -25.32
N ASN A 8 3.58 -6.06 -25.36
CA ASN A 8 4.31 -5.08 -24.55
C ASN A 8 4.09 -5.29 -23.04
N ASP A 9 2.87 -5.56 -22.62
CA ASP A 9 2.56 -5.82 -21.18
C ASP A 9 3.22 -7.13 -20.70
N SER A 10 3.25 -8.15 -21.54
CA SER A 10 3.95 -9.42 -21.26
C SER A 10 5.47 -9.25 -21.14
N GLN A 11 6.07 -8.48 -22.04
CA GLN A 11 7.52 -8.17 -21.99
C GLN A 11 7.88 -7.33 -20.77
N HIS A 12 7.06 -6.34 -20.42
CA HIS A 12 7.28 -5.53 -19.21
C HIS A 12 7.15 -6.37 -17.93
N LYS A 13 6.21 -7.30 -17.85
CA LYS A 13 6.08 -8.23 -16.74
C LYS A 13 7.28 -9.16 -16.65
N PHE A 14 7.76 -9.70 -17.75
CA PHE A 14 8.94 -10.56 -17.80
C PHE A 14 10.20 -9.81 -17.33
N HIS A 15 10.45 -8.59 -17.84
CA HIS A 15 11.58 -7.76 -17.40
C HIS A 15 11.56 -7.48 -15.89
N ARG A 16 10.40 -7.12 -15.35
CA ARG A 16 10.25 -6.90 -13.90
C ARG A 16 10.55 -8.16 -13.10
N ARG A 17 10.13 -9.32 -13.57
CA ARG A 17 10.43 -10.63 -12.94
C ARG A 17 11.92 -10.90 -12.90
N MET A 18 12.61 -10.69 -14.01
CA MET A 18 14.07 -10.87 -14.10
C MET A 18 14.82 -9.94 -13.13
N ILE A 19 14.44 -8.67 -13.09
CA ILE A 19 15.07 -7.69 -12.18
C ILE A 19 14.83 -8.09 -10.72
N VAL A 20 13.60 -8.44 -10.34
CA VAL A 20 13.29 -8.86 -8.97
C VAL A 20 14.00 -10.17 -8.63
N GLY A 21 14.04 -11.14 -9.54
CA GLY A 21 14.82 -12.37 -9.37
C GLY A 21 16.30 -12.09 -9.09
N PHE A 22 16.93 -11.20 -9.87
CA PHE A 22 18.30 -10.78 -9.64
C PHE A 22 18.48 -10.05 -8.29
N LEU A 23 17.58 -9.13 -7.95
CA LEU A 23 17.61 -8.45 -6.66
C LEU A 23 17.46 -9.44 -5.50
N ASN A 24 16.62 -10.46 -5.63
CA ASN A 24 16.47 -11.50 -4.61
C ASN A 24 17.75 -12.31 -4.38
N THR A 25 18.61 -12.46 -5.39
CA THR A 25 19.93 -13.12 -5.20
C THR A 25 20.94 -12.24 -4.49
N LEU A 26 20.79 -10.92 -4.61
CA LEU A 26 21.69 -9.95 -3.96
C LEU A 26 21.33 -9.67 -2.50
N TYR A 27 20.06 -9.84 -2.12
CA TYR A 27 19.62 -9.58 -0.77
C TYR A 27 19.51 -10.88 0.03
N LYS A 28 19.98 -10.83 1.27
CA LYS A 28 19.86 -11.96 2.19
C LYS A 28 18.40 -12.25 2.47
N ASN A 29 18.05 -13.53 2.47
CA ASN A 29 16.76 -13.98 2.97
C ASN A 29 16.59 -13.54 4.43
N LEU A 30 15.53 -12.82 4.72
CA LEU A 30 15.18 -12.48 6.09
C LEU A 30 14.63 -13.73 6.81
N PRO A 31 14.98 -13.92 8.09
CA PRO A 31 14.38 -14.98 8.88
C PRO A 31 12.89 -14.75 9.03
N LYS A 32 12.12 -15.83 9.08
CA LYS A 32 10.70 -15.76 9.44
C LYS A 32 10.58 -15.19 10.86
N LYS A 33 9.61 -14.33 11.06
CA LYS A 33 9.24 -13.74 12.35
C LYS A 33 7.74 -13.82 12.54
N GLU A 34 7.33 -13.74 13.78
CA GLU A 34 5.94 -13.53 14.14
C GLU A 34 5.60 -12.03 14.11
N LEU A 35 4.34 -11.72 13.95
CA LEU A 35 3.85 -10.36 14.09
C LEU A 35 3.92 -9.94 15.55
N PRO A 36 4.25 -8.67 15.87
CA PRO A 36 4.24 -8.19 17.24
C PRO A 36 2.81 -8.19 17.81
N GLU A 37 2.64 -8.40 19.10
CA GLU A 37 1.32 -8.36 19.77
C GLU A 37 0.63 -6.99 19.66
N SER A 38 1.42 -5.92 19.59
CA SER A 38 0.96 -4.55 19.39
C SER A 38 1.85 -3.82 18.41
N ILE A 39 1.26 -2.91 17.65
CA ILE A 39 1.95 -2.06 16.68
C ILE A 39 1.86 -0.61 17.14
N ASN A 40 2.99 0.02 17.48
CA ASN A 40 3.06 1.43 17.83
C ASN A 40 3.48 2.31 16.63
N SER A 41 4.19 1.72 15.68
CA SER A 41 4.68 2.42 14.50
C SER A 41 4.68 1.53 13.27
N ILE A 42 4.14 2.03 12.17
CA ILE A 42 4.05 1.30 10.90
C ILE A 42 4.36 2.21 9.72
N ILE A 43 5.11 1.67 8.75
CA ILE A 43 5.23 2.28 7.44
C ILE A 43 4.59 1.38 6.38
N ILE A 44 3.74 1.96 5.54
CA ILE A 44 2.97 1.25 4.53
C ILE A 44 3.39 1.70 3.14
N ILE A 45 3.63 0.76 2.24
CA ILE A 45 3.95 1.04 0.84
C ILE A 45 2.66 1.27 0.06
N ALA A 46 2.34 2.53 -0.18
CA ALA A 46 1.13 2.98 -0.88
C ALA A 46 1.43 3.54 -2.28
N GLN A 47 2.45 3.00 -2.95
CA GLN A 47 2.93 3.49 -4.26
C GLN A 47 2.19 2.85 -5.42
N GLU A 48 0.90 3.17 -5.56
CA GLU A 48 0.05 2.60 -6.59
C GLU A 48 -0.80 3.67 -7.29
N LYS A 49 -1.70 3.22 -8.16
CA LYS A 49 -2.66 4.08 -8.85
C LYS A 49 -3.63 4.72 -7.84
N LEU A 50 -4.30 5.79 -8.26
CA LEU A 50 -5.22 6.56 -7.42
C LEU A 50 -6.34 5.68 -6.83
N GLY A 51 -6.92 4.78 -7.63
CA GLY A 51 -7.93 3.84 -7.17
C GLY A 51 -7.44 2.91 -6.08
N ASP A 52 -6.22 2.41 -6.20
CA ASP A 52 -5.62 1.55 -5.16
C ASP A 52 -5.39 2.30 -3.85
N ALA A 53 -5.05 3.60 -3.93
CA ALA A 53 -4.91 4.44 -2.74
C ALA A 53 -6.24 4.64 -2.01
N ILE A 54 -7.34 4.81 -2.75
CA ILE A 54 -8.70 4.90 -2.19
C ILE A 54 -9.06 3.57 -1.52
N LEU A 55 -8.77 2.44 -2.17
CA LEU A 55 -9.06 1.11 -1.64
C LEU A 55 -8.21 0.73 -0.41
N LEU A 56 -7.15 1.48 -0.12
CA LEU A 56 -6.33 1.32 1.09
C LEU A 56 -6.94 2.02 2.31
N LEU A 57 -7.83 3.00 2.13
CA LEU A 57 -8.39 3.80 3.21
C LEU A 57 -9.12 2.99 4.29
N PRO A 58 -9.93 1.95 3.95
CA PRO A 58 -10.58 1.11 4.96
C PRO A 58 -9.58 0.45 5.90
N PHE A 59 -8.49 -0.07 5.35
CA PHE A 59 -7.41 -0.68 6.13
C PHE A 59 -6.76 0.35 7.08
N LEU A 60 -6.44 1.54 6.57
CA LEU A 60 -5.82 2.60 7.39
C LEU A 60 -6.71 3.03 8.55
N LYS A 61 -8.02 3.17 8.30
CA LYS A 61 -9.00 3.51 9.34
C LYS A 61 -9.07 2.42 10.41
N ALA A 62 -9.23 1.17 9.98
CA ALA A 62 -9.33 0.02 10.89
C ALA A 62 -8.04 -0.19 11.70
N LEU A 63 -6.89 0.08 11.10
CA LEU A 63 -5.60 0.04 11.77
C LEU A 63 -5.51 1.08 12.89
N ASN A 64 -5.92 2.32 12.61
CA ASN A 64 -5.96 3.40 13.60
C ASN A 64 -6.95 3.10 14.74
N ASP A 65 -8.12 2.56 14.42
CA ASP A 65 -9.13 2.20 15.42
C ASP A 65 -8.66 1.05 16.32
N ARG A 66 -7.93 0.09 15.74
CA ARG A 66 -7.42 -1.09 16.49
C ARG A 66 -6.25 -0.74 17.39
N PHE A 67 -5.40 0.19 16.97
CA PHE A 67 -4.21 0.62 17.69
C PHE A 67 -4.24 2.14 17.91
N PRO A 68 -5.02 2.63 18.89
CA PRO A 68 -5.12 4.07 19.16
C PRO A 68 -3.74 4.69 19.45
N GLY A 69 -3.43 5.77 18.75
CA GLY A 69 -2.13 6.45 18.89
C GLY A 69 -1.00 5.85 18.05
N ILE A 70 -1.27 4.87 17.21
CA ILE A 70 -0.28 4.31 16.28
C ILE A 70 0.29 5.40 15.35
N ALA A 71 1.59 5.41 15.17
CA ALA A 71 2.26 6.28 14.21
C ALA A 71 2.24 5.66 12.81
N ILE A 72 1.35 6.14 11.95
CA ILE A 72 1.18 5.64 10.58
C ILE A 72 1.92 6.55 9.60
N ASP A 73 2.92 6.02 8.92
CA ASP A 73 3.62 6.66 7.82
C ASP A 73 3.33 5.95 6.50
N LEU A 74 3.16 6.73 5.45
CA LEU A 74 2.91 6.21 4.10
C LEU A 74 4.05 6.55 3.16
N CYS A 75 4.54 5.54 2.45
CA CYS A 75 5.39 5.72 1.28
C CYS A 75 4.51 5.70 0.02
N CYS A 76 4.24 6.86 -0.55
CA CYS A 76 3.25 7.07 -1.62
C CYS A 76 3.86 7.67 -2.89
N THR A 77 3.07 7.75 -3.96
CA THR A 77 3.40 8.58 -5.13
C THR A 77 3.01 10.04 -4.88
N SER A 78 3.52 10.96 -5.70
CA SER A 78 3.10 12.36 -5.64
C SER A 78 1.61 12.55 -5.92
N TYR A 79 0.99 11.66 -6.70
CA TYR A 79 -0.43 11.68 -7.01
C TYR A 79 -1.27 11.20 -5.82
N ASN A 80 -0.89 10.08 -5.22
CA ASN A 80 -1.65 9.47 -4.12
C ASN A 80 -1.52 10.25 -2.83
N ARG A 81 -0.47 11.03 -2.68
CA ARG A 81 -0.23 11.87 -1.51
C ARG A 81 -1.43 12.77 -1.21
N LYS A 82 -2.06 13.34 -2.24
CA LYS A 82 -3.23 14.21 -2.09
C LYS A 82 -4.44 13.52 -1.46
N ILE A 83 -4.57 12.19 -1.63
CA ILE A 83 -5.65 11.41 -1.00
C ILE A 83 -5.41 11.27 0.49
N PHE A 84 -4.16 11.17 0.92
CA PHE A 84 -3.79 10.90 2.29
C PHE A 84 -3.53 12.18 3.11
N GLU A 85 -3.22 13.29 2.42
CA GLU A 85 -3.07 14.60 3.06
C GLU A 85 -4.39 15.06 3.66
N GLY A 86 -4.37 15.49 4.92
CA GLY A 86 -5.57 15.89 5.66
C GLY A 86 -6.23 14.78 6.48
N ILE A 87 -5.79 13.53 6.36
CA ILE A 87 -6.24 12.46 7.25
C ILE A 87 -5.47 12.57 8.57
N SER A 88 -6.16 12.97 9.63
CA SER A 88 -5.57 13.37 10.91
C SER A 88 -4.72 12.30 11.62
N PHE A 89 -5.03 11.02 11.39
CA PHE A 89 -4.29 9.91 11.99
C PHE A 89 -3.09 9.43 11.16
N ILE A 90 -2.82 10.03 9.99
CA ILE A 90 -1.61 9.76 9.21
C ILE A 90 -0.53 10.75 9.62
N ARG A 91 0.55 10.23 10.21
CA ARG A 91 1.65 11.06 10.70
C ARG A 91 2.47 11.69 9.57
N ASN A 92 2.87 10.87 8.59
CA ASN A 92 3.63 11.34 7.43
C ASN A 92 3.17 10.67 6.14
N CYS A 93 3.15 11.45 5.06
CA CYS A 93 2.97 10.93 3.71
C CYS A 93 4.14 11.40 2.85
N VAL A 94 5.06 10.48 2.53
CA VAL A 94 6.29 10.79 1.81
C VAL A 94 6.35 10.09 0.48
N SER A 95 6.77 10.83 -0.54
CA SER A 95 6.94 10.28 -1.87
C SER A 95 8.34 9.67 -2.00
N TYR A 96 8.39 8.38 -2.33
CA TYR A 96 9.64 7.74 -2.67
C TYR A 96 10.13 8.24 -4.03
N ARG A 97 11.30 8.83 -4.02
CA ARG A 97 12.15 9.01 -5.21
C ARG A 97 13.60 8.74 -4.79
N PRO A 98 14.45 8.16 -5.64
CA PRO A 98 15.82 7.79 -5.28
C PRO A 98 16.64 8.89 -4.60
N TYR A 99 16.35 10.16 -4.92
CA TYR A 99 17.06 11.35 -4.40
C TYR A 99 16.18 12.21 -3.48
N ASN A 100 15.05 11.68 -2.98
CA ASN A 100 14.18 12.44 -2.09
C ASN A 100 14.78 12.49 -0.69
N LEU A 101 15.31 13.65 -0.30
CA LEU A 101 15.91 13.89 1.03
C LEU A 101 14.90 13.66 2.17
N ARG A 102 13.63 14.02 1.97
CA ARG A 102 12.56 13.80 2.96
C ARG A 102 12.34 12.32 3.24
N PHE A 103 12.26 11.50 2.19
CA PHE A 103 12.17 10.06 2.33
C PHE A 103 13.43 9.50 3.01
N SER A 104 14.61 9.89 2.53
CA SER A 104 15.89 9.42 3.10
C SER A 104 16.07 9.83 4.57
N LYS A 105 15.60 11.01 4.96
CA LYS A 105 15.60 11.44 6.35
C LYS A 105 14.67 10.59 7.20
N LEU A 106 13.41 10.42 6.77
CA LEU A 106 12.42 9.64 7.51
C LEU A 106 12.91 8.21 7.78
N ILE A 107 13.36 7.50 6.75
CA ILE A 107 13.78 6.09 6.89
C ILE A 107 15.06 5.91 7.70
N ARG A 108 15.87 6.96 7.87
CA ARG A 108 17.09 6.91 8.70
C ARG A 108 16.82 7.28 10.16
N SER A 109 15.84 8.16 10.40
CA SER A 109 15.52 8.63 11.75
C SER A 109 14.53 7.75 12.49
N GLU A 110 13.78 6.92 11.76
CA GLU A 110 12.71 6.11 12.33
C GLU A 110 13.06 4.61 12.29
N GLN A 111 12.71 3.93 13.36
CA GLN A 111 12.62 2.48 13.40
C GLN A 111 11.16 2.10 13.59
N TYR A 112 10.62 1.34 12.65
CA TYR A 112 9.23 0.91 12.67
C TYR A 112 9.09 -0.47 13.31
N ASP A 113 7.97 -0.69 13.99
CA ASP A 113 7.61 -2.04 14.42
C ASP A 113 7.30 -2.90 13.20
N VAL A 114 6.54 -2.35 12.26
CA VAL A 114 6.11 -3.05 11.05
C VAL A 114 6.34 -2.19 9.80
N LEU A 115 6.89 -2.82 8.75
CA LEU A 115 6.72 -2.36 7.38
C LEU A 115 5.67 -3.26 6.73
N TYR A 116 4.64 -2.68 6.13
CA TYR A 116 3.63 -3.42 5.40
C TYR A 116 3.59 -3.06 3.91
N ASN A 117 3.71 -4.08 3.07
CA ASN A 117 3.48 -3.99 1.63
C ASN A 117 2.19 -4.72 1.27
N PRO A 118 1.06 -4.01 1.09
CA PRO A 118 -0.23 -4.61 0.77
C PRO A 118 -0.36 -5.02 -0.70
N LYS A 119 0.72 -4.96 -1.47
CA LYS A 119 0.68 -5.23 -2.90
C LYS A 119 1.32 -6.56 -3.25
N SER A 120 0.72 -7.22 -4.24
CA SER A 120 1.26 -8.40 -4.88
C SER A 120 1.94 -8.03 -6.20
N GLY A 121 2.83 -8.91 -6.65
CA GLY A 121 3.53 -8.81 -7.91
C GLY A 121 4.93 -8.17 -7.83
N PRO A 122 5.76 -8.44 -8.86
CA PRO A 122 7.15 -8.02 -8.87
C PRO A 122 7.28 -6.52 -9.07
N SER A 123 7.95 -5.85 -8.13
CA SER A 123 8.25 -4.42 -8.22
C SER A 123 9.63 -4.12 -7.66
N SER A 124 10.53 -3.68 -8.52
CA SER A 124 11.87 -3.23 -8.11
C SER A 124 11.80 -2.03 -7.16
N THR A 125 10.81 -1.17 -7.33
CA THR A 125 10.57 -0.02 -6.44
C THR A 125 10.21 -0.48 -5.03
N PHE A 126 9.27 -1.40 -4.88
CA PHE A 126 8.86 -1.91 -3.57
C PHE A 126 10.00 -2.66 -2.89
N HIS A 127 10.74 -3.46 -3.67
CA HIS A 127 11.91 -4.15 -3.22
C HIS A 127 12.96 -3.17 -2.64
N HIS A 128 13.22 -2.09 -3.35
CA HIS A 128 14.18 -1.08 -2.94
C HIS A 128 13.73 -0.30 -1.69
N ILE A 129 12.45 0.07 -1.60
CA ILE A 129 11.87 0.71 -0.41
C ILE A 129 12.00 -0.22 0.79
N THR A 130 11.53 -1.47 0.65
CA THR A 130 11.54 -2.48 1.72
C THR A 130 12.94 -2.72 2.28
N ASN A 131 13.94 -2.73 1.39
CA ASN A 131 15.33 -2.94 1.81
C ASN A 131 15.91 -1.74 2.57
N LYS A 132 15.51 -0.52 2.21
CA LYS A 132 16.01 0.71 2.86
C LYS A 132 15.35 1.04 4.18
N VAL A 133 14.11 0.63 4.37
CA VAL A 133 13.37 0.93 5.60
C VAL A 133 13.85 0.06 6.74
N ASN A 134 14.10 0.71 7.88
CA ASN A 134 14.40 0.02 9.13
C ASN A 134 13.09 -0.35 9.84
N ALA A 135 12.76 -1.65 9.85
CA ALA A 135 11.57 -2.19 10.50
C ALA A 135 11.88 -3.52 11.17
N ASN A 136 11.31 -3.74 12.35
CA ASN A 136 11.50 -4.97 13.12
C ASN A 136 10.92 -6.18 12.39
N VAL A 137 9.73 -6.00 11.79
CA VAL A 137 9.05 -7.02 10.97
C VAL A 137 8.65 -6.41 9.65
N LYS A 138 8.98 -7.09 8.55
CA LYS A 138 8.61 -6.72 7.19
C LYS A 138 7.57 -7.71 6.68
N VAL A 139 6.41 -7.20 6.32
CA VAL A 139 5.21 -7.97 5.98
C VAL A 139 4.80 -7.69 4.54
N CYS A 140 4.42 -8.72 3.81
CA CYS A 140 3.80 -8.56 2.49
C CYS A 140 2.62 -9.52 2.31
N LEU A 141 1.79 -9.25 1.31
CA LEU A 141 0.87 -10.25 0.79
C LEU A 141 1.64 -11.30 -0.01
N ASN A 142 1.29 -12.56 0.21
CA ASN A 142 1.91 -13.67 -0.50
C ASN A 142 1.60 -13.59 -2.00
N ASP A 143 2.64 -13.71 -2.80
CA ASP A 143 2.52 -13.81 -4.25
C ASP A 143 3.39 -14.95 -4.81
N SER A 144 3.30 -15.18 -6.11
CA SER A 144 4.07 -16.22 -6.80
C SER A 144 5.58 -15.96 -6.86
N TYR A 145 6.05 -14.83 -6.33
CA TYR A 145 7.44 -14.41 -6.44
C TYR A 145 8.27 -14.61 -5.18
N ASN A 146 7.68 -15.09 -4.11
CA ASN A 146 8.35 -15.48 -2.87
C ASN A 146 9.48 -14.52 -2.46
N ASN A 147 9.11 -13.31 -2.07
CA ASN A 147 10.05 -12.23 -1.78
C ASN A 147 10.88 -12.49 -0.52
N PRO A 148 12.18 -12.83 -0.62
CA PRO A 148 13.02 -13.20 0.53
C PRO A 148 13.30 -12.03 1.48
N ILE A 149 12.94 -10.81 1.11
CA ILE A 149 13.15 -9.59 1.90
C ILE A 149 12.01 -9.28 2.88
N TYR A 150 11.04 -10.19 3.02
CA TYR A 150 9.97 -10.08 4.00
C TYR A 150 10.07 -11.19 5.05
N ASN A 151 9.71 -10.85 6.29
CA ASN A 151 9.68 -11.80 7.40
C ASN A 151 8.37 -12.60 7.46
N VAL A 152 7.27 -11.95 7.06
CA VAL A 152 5.90 -12.48 7.13
C VAL A 152 5.23 -12.35 5.78
N HIS A 153 4.60 -13.44 5.35
CA HIS A 153 3.84 -13.51 4.10
C HIS A 153 2.37 -13.83 4.44
N LEU A 154 1.51 -12.86 4.28
CA LEU A 154 0.08 -12.99 4.57
C LEU A 154 -0.66 -13.60 3.37
N PRO A 155 -1.78 -14.28 3.60
CA PRO A 155 -2.61 -14.78 2.51
C PRO A 155 -2.96 -13.69 1.49
N ASN A 156 -3.01 -14.08 0.22
CA ASN A 156 -3.46 -13.21 -0.86
C ASN A 156 -4.41 -14.03 -1.75
N ASP A 157 -5.69 -13.78 -1.61
CA ASP A 157 -6.72 -14.52 -2.33
C ASP A 157 -7.21 -13.70 -3.53
N ASN A 158 -6.95 -14.19 -4.73
CA ASN A 158 -7.38 -13.55 -5.97
C ASN A 158 -8.91 -13.55 -6.17
N LYS A 159 -9.66 -14.30 -5.36
CA LYS A 159 -11.12 -14.32 -5.37
C LYS A 159 -11.73 -13.22 -4.50
N LYS A 160 -10.96 -12.72 -3.52
CA LYS A 160 -11.38 -11.61 -2.66
C LYS A 160 -11.23 -10.27 -3.37
N HIS A 161 -12.01 -9.30 -2.91
CA HIS A 161 -11.80 -7.92 -3.34
C HIS A 161 -10.42 -7.43 -2.85
N ILE A 162 -9.75 -6.59 -3.65
CA ILE A 162 -8.39 -6.13 -3.35
C ILE A 162 -8.29 -5.41 -1.99
N ALA A 163 -9.32 -4.66 -1.60
CA ALA A 163 -9.37 -3.99 -0.30
C ALA A 163 -9.45 -4.98 0.87
N GLU A 164 -10.06 -6.16 0.68
CA GLU A 164 -10.06 -7.24 1.68
C GLU A 164 -8.67 -7.82 1.87
N ASN A 165 -7.95 -8.05 0.76
CA ASN A 165 -6.56 -8.50 0.83
C ASN A 165 -5.67 -7.47 1.55
N TYR A 166 -5.94 -6.17 1.40
CA TYR A 166 -5.20 -5.15 2.16
C TYR A 166 -5.41 -5.26 3.67
N CYS A 167 -6.56 -5.76 4.09
CA CYS A 167 -6.90 -5.95 5.49
C CYS A 167 -6.36 -7.25 6.10
N GLU A 168 -5.69 -8.12 5.34
CA GLU A 168 -5.16 -9.40 5.86
C GLU A 168 -4.20 -9.23 7.06
N LEU A 169 -3.49 -8.11 7.14
CA LEU A 169 -2.69 -7.81 8.34
C LEU A 169 -3.56 -7.74 9.60
N LEU A 170 -4.75 -7.15 9.51
CA LEU A 170 -5.65 -6.96 10.65
C LEU A 170 -6.31 -8.26 11.10
N ASN A 171 -6.47 -9.24 10.23
CA ASN A 171 -7.01 -10.56 10.57
C ASN A 171 -6.18 -11.25 11.66
N ASN A 172 -4.86 -11.02 11.68
CA ASN A 172 -3.98 -11.55 12.72
C ASN A 172 -4.20 -10.90 14.11
N TYR A 173 -4.93 -9.79 14.14
CA TYR A 173 -5.31 -9.08 15.36
C TYR A 173 -6.80 -9.20 15.71
N GLY A 174 -7.47 -10.20 15.12
CA GLY A 174 -8.88 -10.51 15.41
C GLY A 174 -9.89 -9.56 14.76
N LEU A 175 -9.47 -8.78 13.77
CA LEU A 175 -10.37 -7.91 13.00
C LEU A 175 -10.69 -8.58 11.66
N SER A 176 -11.94 -9.00 11.48
CA SER A 176 -12.46 -9.32 10.14
C SER A 176 -12.58 -8.05 9.30
N SER A 177 -12.50 -8.18 7.99
CA SER A 177 -12.47 -7.07 7.03
C SER A 177 -13.53 -6.00 7.32
N PRO A 178 -13.17 -4.73 7.51
CA PRO A 178 -14.10 -3.65 7.84
C PRO A 178 -14.83 -3.07 6.61
N ILE A 179 -14.78 -3.72 5.45
CA ILE A 179 -15.27 -3.17 4.17
C ILE A 179 -16.77 -2.89 4.20
N GLU A 180 -17.55 -3.67 4.94
CA GLU A 180 -19.01 -3.53 5.00
C GLU A 180 -19.48 -2.17 5.53
N ASN A 181 -18.65 -1.50 6.35
CA ASN A 181 -18.97 -0.20 6.96
C ASN A 181 -18.17 0.97 6.37
N TRP A 182 -17.43 0.73 5.30
CA TRP A 182 -16.56 1.75 4.76
C TRP A 182 -17.26 2.67 3.75
N LEU A 183 -17.26 3.97 4.06
CA LEU A 183 -17.72 5.03 3.16
C LEU A 183 -16.62 6.11 3.06
N PRO A 184 -16.18 6.49 1.85
CA PRO A 184 -15.13 7.49 1.64
C PRO A 184 -15.42 8.85 2.28
N LYS A 185 -16.70 9.19 2.47
CA LYS A 185 -17.14 10.45 3.07
C LYS A 185 -16.62 10.72 4.48
N TYR A 186 -16.18 9.69 5.20
CA TYR A 186 -15.65 9.87 6.56
C TYR A 186 -14.25 10.48 6.61
N PHE A 187 -13.57 10.58 5.48
CA PHE A 187 -12.20 11.09 5.41
C PHE A 187 -12.10 12.53 4.91
N TYR A 188 -13.19 13.05 4.34
CA TYR A 188 -13.20 14.36 3.73
C TYR A 188 -14.45 15.13 4.14
N GLU A 189 -14.25 16.38 4.56
CA GLU A 189 -15.36 17.35 4.63
C GLU A 189 -15.65 17.81 3.20
N PHE A 190 -16.79 17.43 2.67
CA PHE A 190 -17.27 17.96 1.39
C PHE A 190 -17.87 19.35 1.62
N PRO A 191 -17.58 20.32 0.74
CA PRO A 191 -18.25 21.61 0.79
C PRO A 191 -19.78 21.39 0.78
N SER A 192 -20.49 22.06 1.68
CA SER A 192 -21.96 21.99 1.85
C SER A 192 -22.77 22.58 0.67
N THR A 193 -22.13 22.80 -0.47
CA THR A 193 -22.73 23.38 -1.68
C THR A 193 -23.56 22.38 -2.51
N ILE A 194 -23.57 21.10 -2.12
CA ILE A 194 -24.48 20.13 -2.73
C ILE A 194 -25.80 20.22 -1.97
N ASN A 195 -26.80 20.88 -2.58
CA ASN A 195 -28.14 20.91 -2.05
C ASN A 195 -28.73 19.51 -1.90
N ASP A 196 -29.55 19.28 -0.87
CA ASP A 196 -30.20 17.98 -0.57
C ASP A 196 -31.28 17.59 -1.62
N GLY A 197 -31.10 17.95 -2.88
CA GLY A 197 -31.96 17.58 -4.00
C GLY A 197 -31.52 16.29 -4.69
N GLU A 198 -32.43 15.69 -5.44
CA GLU A 198 -32.06 14.57 -6.33
C GLU A 198 -31.12 15.07 -7.41
N TYR A 199 -29.98 14.42 -7.55
CA TYR A 199 -28.97 14.74 -8.58
C TYR A 199 -28.36 13.48 -9.20
N VAL A 200 -27.89 13.61 -10.43
CA VAL A 200 -27.13 12.58 -11.13
C VAL A 200 -25.70 13.05 -11.26
N ALA A 201 -24.76 12.29 -10.69
CA ALA A 201 -23.35 12.55 -10.83
C ALA A 201 -22.79 11.81 -12.06
N LEU A 202 -22.25 12.56 -13.03
CA LEU A 202 -21.61 12.00 -14.20
C LEU A 202 -20.08 12.16 -14.09
N ASN A 203 -19.36 11.04 -14.05
CA ASN A 203 -17.91 11.05 -14.16
C ASN A 203 -17.48 10.82 -15.61
N MET A 204 -17.11 11.90 -16.28
CA MET A 204 -16.65 11.89 -17.69
C MET A 204 -15.13 11.76 -17.83
N SER A 205 -14.39 11.65 -16.73
CA SER A 205 -12.93 11.53 -16.77
C SER A 205 -12.50 10.08 -16.90
N ALA A 206 -11.68 9.80 -17.94
CA ALA A 206 -10.96 8.53 -18.06
C ALA A 206 -9.45 8.80 -18.01
N GLY A 207 -8.72 7.99 -17.24
CA GLY A 207 -7.26 8.13 -17.10
C GLY A 207 -6.45 7.78 -18.37
N HIS A 208 -7.12 7.46 -19.48
CA HIS A 208 -6.48 7.11 -20.73
C HIS A 208 -7.33 7.57 -21.93
N GLN A 209 -6.72 8.18 -22.94
CA GLN A 209 -7.41 8.65 -24.15
C GLN A 209 -8.07 7.55 -24.99
N SER A 210 -7.84 6.28 -24.65
CA SER A 210 -8.36 5.10 -25.36
C SER A 210 -9.52 4.41 -24.66
N ARG A 211 -10.20 5.08 -23.73
CA ARG A 211 -11.41 4.57 -23.06
C ARG A 211 -12.62 5.42 -23.35
#